data_049057024daceb6349262a4980d53ec8
#
_entry.id   049057024daceb6349262a4980d53ec8
#
_cell.length_a   1.000
_cell.length_b   1.000
_cell.length_c   1.000
_cell.angle_alpha   90.00
_cell.angle_beta   90.00
_cell.angle_gamma   90.00
#
_symmetry.space_group_name_H-M   'P 1'
#
loop_
_entity.id
_entity.type
_entity.pdbx_description
1 polymer ?
#
loop_
_entity_poly.entity_id
_entity_poly.type
_entity_poly.pdbx_seq_one_letter_code
_entity_poly.pdbx_strand_id
1 'polypeptide(L)'
;MSFSDCVIKSEYRSLIDNVVQDFYLPILHEAVSYKRAVGFFSSSALAEISKGICDMASNGGKIQIVASPYLSEEDVKAIQEGYQNRETYIKKKVLKQIQDEDVSNDYYTLERLNLLTKLIEDGILDIKLAYTENNGGIGMYHEKMGLMEDSSGNIVAFSGSMNESATAMEVNYETIDVFCSW
;
A
#
# COMPACT_ATOMS: atom_id res chain seq x y z
N MET A 1 23.54 -2.71 -2.25
CA MET A 1 23.53 -1.60 -3.22
C MET A 1 22.71 -0.47 -2.64
N SER A 2 22.72 0.69 -3.23
CA SER A 2 21.97 1.87 -2.75
C SER A 2 20.99 2.30 -3.82
N PHE A 3 19.96 3.08 -3.46
CA PHE A 3 19.04 3.67 -4.45
C PHE A 3 19.76 4.51 -5.50
N SER A 4 20.89 5.15 -5.16
CA SER A 4 21.71 5.88 -6.12
C SER A 4 22.32 5.01 -7.22
N ASP A 5 22.36 3.70 -7.04
CA ASP A 5 22.83 2.74 -8.06
C ASP A 5 21.70 2.25 -8.98
N CYS A 6 20.44 2.55 -8.63
CA CYS A 6 19.27 2.17 -9.39
C CYS A 6 19.00 3.15 -10.55
N VAL A 7 18.53 2.62 -11.67
CA VAL A 7 18.04 3.45 -12.78
C VAL A 7 16.59 3.84 -12.49
N ILE A 8 16.38 5.09 -12.08
CA ILE A 8 15.07 5.63 -11.69
C ILE A 8 14.69 6.74 -12.66
N LYS A 9 13.52 6.64 -13.27
CA LYS A 9 12.93 7.71 -14.08
C LYS A 9 12.24 8.72 -13.16
N SER A 10 12.16 9.98 -13.59
CA SER A 10 11.37 11.01 -12.89
C SER A 10 9.86 10.81 -13.02
N GLU A 11 9.41 9.94 -13.92
CA GLU A 11 8.00 9.69 -14.23
C GLU A 11 7.83 8.26 -14.74
N TYR A 12 6.73 7.61 -14.33
CA TYR A 12 6.26 6.34 -14.87
C TYR A 12 4.77 6.44 -15.20
N ARG A 13 4.37 5.78 -16.28
CA ARG A 13 2.98 5.68 -16.71
C ARG A 13 2.62 4.22 -16.95
N SER A 14 1.66 3.70 -16.19
CA SER A 14 1.13 2.35 -16.43
C SER A 14 0.65 2.23 -17.89
N LEU A 15 0.68 1.05 -18.45
CA LEU A 15 0.44 0.74 -19.88
C LEU A 15 1.52 1.25 -20.87
N ILE A 16 2.45 2.10 -20.43
CA ILE A 16 3.65 2.49 -21.18
C ILE A 16 4.88 1.85 -20.57
N ASP A 17 5.02 1.99 -19.25
CA ASP A 17 6.05 1.38 -18.42
C ASP A 17 5.48 0.18 -17.68
N ASN A 18 6.30 -0.82 -17.42
CA ASN A 18 5.95 -1.84 -16.42
C ASN A 18 6.31 -1.33 -15.03
N VAL A 19 5.36 -0.63 -14.39
CA VAL A 19 5.60 0.05 -13.11
C VAL A 19 6.06 -0.92 -12.02
N VAL A 20 5.57 -2.16 -12.03
CA VAL A 20 6.01 -3.19 -11.08
C VAL A 20 7.48 -3.53 -11.31
N GLN A 21 7.87 -3.86 -12.55
CA GLN A 21 9.22 -4.32 -12.88
C GLN A 21 10.23 -3.18 -12.94
N ASP A 22 9.82 -2.00 -13.42
CA ASP A 22 10.71 -0.89 -13.71
C ASP A 22 10.88 0.06 -12.52
N PHE A 23 9.92 0.08 -11.57
CA PHE A 23 9.93 0.97 -10.42
C PHE A 23 9.88 0.22 -9.09
N TYR A 24 8.79 -0.52 -8.80
CA TYR A 24 8.61 -1.10 -7.47
C TYR A 24 9.67 -2.13 -7.11
N LEU A 25 9.89 -3.13 -7.96
CA LEU A 25 10.79 -4.23 -7.62
C LEU A 25 12.25 -3.78 -7.43
N PRO A 26 12.86 -2.95 -8.31
CA PRO A 26 14.23 -2.51 -8.14
C PRO A 26 14.44 -1.70 -6.85
N ILE A 27 13.48 -0.85 -6.49
CA ILE A 27 13.60 0.02 -5.31
C ILE A 27 13.32 -0.78 -4.04
N LEU A 28 12.27 -1.62 -4.02
CA LEU A 28 11.97 -2.47 -2.86
C LEU A 28 13.10 -3.45 -2.54
N HIS A 29 13.84 -3.93 -3.55
CA HIS A 29 14.99 -4.81 -3.34
C HIS A 29 16.05 -4.19 -2.43
N GLU A 30 16.26 -2.88 -2.50
CA GLU A 30 17.24 -2.15 -1.71
C GLU A 30 16.64 -1.44 -0.48
N ALA A 31 15.29 -1.38 -0.40
CA ALA A 31 14.61 -0.63 0.64
C ALA A 31 14.68 -1.31 2.02
N VAL A 32 14.71 -0.47 3.05
CA VAL A 32 14.54 -0.86 4.46
C VAL A 32 13.26 -0.22 5.07
N SER A 33 12.64 0.70 4.35
CA SER A 33 11.38 1.32 4.76
C SER A 33 10.53 1.62 3.53
N TYR A 34 9.25 1.25 3.59
CA TYR A 34 8.24 1.63 2.62
C TYR A 34 7.02 2.22 3.34
N LYS A 35 6.75 3.48 3.10
CA LYS A 35 5.60 4.20 3.65
C LYS A 35 4.66 4.60 2.51
N ARG A 36 3.39 4.29 2.64
CA ARG A 36 2.40 4.51 1.59
C ARG A 36 1.14 5.18 2.15
N ALA A 37 0.70 6.24 1.50
CA ALA A 37 -0.59 6.89 1.73
C ALA A 37 -1.45 6.75 0.47
N VAL A 38 -2.63 6.11 0.59
CA VAL A 38 -3.49 5.80 -0.56
C VAL A 38 -4.97 6.02 -0.25
N GLY A 39 -5.72 6.41 -1.28
CA GLY A 39 -7.17 6.48 -1.20
C GLY A 39 -7.83 5.09 -1.23
N PHE A 40 -7.21 4.11 -1.86
CA PHE A 40 -7.68 2.74 -1.93
C PHE A 40 -6.52 1.77 -1.81
N PHE A 41 -6.70 0.73 -1.01
CA PHE A 41 -5.74 -0.36 -0.81
C PHE A 41 -6.42 -1.70 -1.06
N SER A 42 -5.71 -2.60 -1.74
CA SER A 42 -6.07 -3.99 -1.89
C SER A 42 -4.87 -4.90 -1.68
N SER A 43 -5.08 -6.07 -1.10
CA SER A 43 -4.04 -7.09 -0.96
C SER A 43 -3.48 -7.59 -2.30
N SER A 44 -4.21 -7.38 -3.39
CA SER A 44 -3.74 -7.71 -4.74
C SER A 44 -2.47 -6.95 -5.12
N ALA A 45 -2.33 -5.69 -4.69
CA ALA A 45 -1.09 -4.93 -4.91
C ALA A 45 0.12 -5.59 -4.25
N LEU A 46 -0.04 -6.09 -3.02
CA LEU A 46 1.04 -6.77 -2.30
C LEU A 46 1.49 -8.04 -3.02
N ALA A 47 0.57 -8.74 -3.68
CA ALA A 47 0.90 -9.91 -4.49
C ALA A 47 1.77 -9.54 -5.69
N GLU A 48 1.42 -8.45 -6.41
CA GLU A 48 2.18 -7.96 -7.57
C GLU A 48 3.62 -7.57 -7.22
N ILE A 49 3.83 -6.95 -6.06
CA ILE A 49 5.15 -6.52 -5.61
C ILE A 49 5.77 -7.48 -4.58
N SER A 50 5.22 -8.69 -4.43
CA SER A 50 5.60 -9.65 -3.38
C SER A 50 7.09 -9.99 -3.36
N LYS A 51 7.72 -10.12 -4.53
CA LYS A 51 9.17 -10.35 -4.63
C LYS A 51 9.96 -9.22 -3.97
N GLY A 52 9.64 -7.98 -4.31
CA GLY A 52 10.30 -6.81 -3.70
C GLY A 52 10.04 -6.72 -2.19
N ILE A 53 8.82 -7.07 -1.74
CA ILE A 53 8.49 -7.14 -0.31
C ILE A 53 9.34 -8.21 0.40
N CYS A 54 9.51 -9.38 -0.18
CA CYS A 54 10.36 -10.44 0.39
C CYS A 54 11.83 -10.00 0.49
N ASP A 55 12.35 -9.34 -0.55
CA ASP A 55 13.72 -8.82 -0.54
C ASP A 55 13.88 -7.75 0.54
N MET A 56 12.97 -6.79 0.63
CA MET A 56 12.96 -5.76 1.67
C MET A 56 12.83 -6.36 3.07
N ALA A 57 11.95 -7.35 3.27
CA ALA A 57 11.79 -8.02 4.56
C ALA A 57 13.08 -8.74 4.97
N SER A 58 13.79 -9.36 4.03
CA SER A 58 15.10 -9.99 4.26
C SER A 58 16.17 -8.98 4.68
N ASN A 59 16.04 -7.73 4.26
CA ASN A 59 16.87 -6.61 4.69
C ASN A 59 16.44 -6.03 6.06
N GLY A 60 15.45 -6.62 6.75
CA GLY A 60 14.88 -6.11 8.00
C GLY A 60 13.92 -4.94 7.81
N GLY A 61 13.47 -4.71 6.58
CA GLY A 61 12.61 -3.59 6.21
C GLY A 61 11.18 -3.69 6.74
N LYS A 62 10.50 -2.56 6.75
CA LYS A 62 9.13 -2.40 7.26
C LYS A 62 8.26 -1.64 6.29
N ILE A 63 6.98 -2.03 6.22
CA ILE A 63 5.94 -1.38 5.42
C ILE A 63 4.94 -0.72 6.33
N GLN A 64 4.60 0.52 6.06
CA GLN A 64 3.54 1.27 6.75
C GLN A 64 2.57 1.84 5.72
N ILE A 65 1.31 1.45 5.78
CA ILE A 65 0.26 1.92 4.88
C ILE A 65 -0.77 2.73 5.66
N VAL A 66 -1.13 3.89 5.13
CA VAL A 66 -2.31 4.65 5.54
C VAL A 66 -3.28 4.63 4.38
N ALA A 67 -4.45 4.03 4.58
CA ALA A 67 -5.47 3.88 3.55
C ALA A 67 -6.81 4.46 4.01
N SER A 68 -7.62 4.94 3.06
CA SER A 68 -9.00 5.28 3.31
C SER A 68 -9.85 4.02 3.17
N PRO A 69 -10.48 3.52 4.23
CA PRO A 69 -11.47 2.47 4.07
C PRO A 69 -12.74 3.08 3.48
N TYR A 70 -13.45 2.33 2.68
CA TYR A 70 -14.81 2.69 2.29
C TYR A 70 -15.72 2.44 3.50
N LEU A 71 -15.89 3.47 4.35
CA LEU A 71 -16.68 3.36 5.59
C LEU A 71 -18.10 3.85 5.35
N SER A 72 -19.10 3.04 5.75
CA SER A 72 -20.47 3.50 5.89
C SER A 72 -20.60 4.45 7.10
N GLU A 73 -21.66 5.27 7.15
CA GLU A 73 -21.95 6.12 8.31
C GLU A 73 -22.06 5.29 9.62
N GLU A 74 -22.56 4.07 9.53
CA GLU A 74 -22.67 3.12 10.65
C GLU A 74 -21.30 2.67 11.13
N ASP A 75 -20.36 2.46 10.22
CA ASP A 75 -18.97 2.09 10.55
C ASP A 75 -18.26 3.19 11.31
N VAL A 76 -18.54 4.43 10.95
CA VAL A 76 -17.96 5.59 11.62
C VAL A 76 -18.54 5.76 13.01
N LYS A 77 -19.86 5.62 13.17
CA LYS A 77 -20.49 5.64 14.50
C LYS A 77 -19.90 4.56 15.41
N ALA A 78 -19.72 3.35 14.88
CA ALA A 78 -19.08 2.26 15.62
C ALA A 78 -17.64 2.57 16.06
N ILE A 79 -16.88 3.30 15.21
CA ILE A 79 -15.53 3.76 15.54
C ILE A 79 -15.56 4.84 16.62
N GLN A 80 -16.53 5.75 16.56
CA GLN A 80 -16.69 6.83 17.54
C GLN A 80 -17.16 6.32 18.91
N GLU A 81 -18.09 5.34 18.94
CA GLU A 81 -18.66 4.78 20.14
C GLU A 81 -17.74 3.77 20.85
N GLY A 82 -16.79 3.19 20.14
CA GLY A 82 -16.05 2.04 20.66
C GLY A 82 -14.54 2.15 20.65
N TYR A 83 -13.95 3.04 21.48
CA TYR A 83 -12.47 3.07 21.63
C TYR A 83 -11.88 1.73 22.11
N GLN A 84 -12.63 0.92 22.85
CA GLN A 84 -12.18 -0.36 23.39
C GLN A 84 -12.16 -1.51 22.36
N ASN A 85 -12.92 -1.41 21.27
CA ASN A 85 -12.97 -2.43 20.21
C ASN A 85 -12.34 -1.96 18.88
N ARG A 86 -11.70 -0.79 18.86
CA ARG A 86 -11.18 -0.17 17.65
C ARG A 86 -10.23 -1.06 16.88
N GLU A 87 -9.32 -1.72 17.55
CA GLU A 87 -8.33 -2.59 16.92
C GLU A 87 -8.99 -3.81 16.23
N THR A 88 -9.93 -4.44 16.93
CA THR A 88 -10.67 -5.59 16.39
C THR A 88 -11.59 -5.19 15.25
N TYR A 89 -12.23 -4.02 15.34
CA TYR A 89 -13.09 -3.49 14.30
C TYR A 89 -12.30 -3.12 13.04
N ILE A 90 -11.18 -2.43 13.19
CA ILE A 90 -10.27 -2.07 12.10
C ILE A 90 -9.78 -3.34 11.39
N LYS A 91 -9.32 -4.34 12.13
CA LYS A 91 -8.90 -5.63 11.57
C LYS A 91 -10.03 -6.30 10.78
N LYS A 92 -11.25 -6.32 11.31
CA LYS A 92 -12.41 -6.87 10.61
C LYS A 92 -12.76 -6.11 9.32
N LYS A 93 -12.63 -4.78 9.32
CA LYS A 93 -12.93 -3.96 8.14
C LYS A 93 -11.89 -4.12 7.03
N VAL A 94 -10.61 -4.14 7.39
CA VAL A 94 -9.54 -4.43 6.44
C VAL A 94 -9.79 -5.80 5.78
N LEU A 95 -10.10 -6.82 6.59
CA LEU A 95 -10.40 -8.16 6.08
C LEU A 95 -11.66 -8.17 5.19
N LYS A 96 -12.70 -7.39 5.53
CA LYS A 96 -13.92 -7.30 4.72
C LYS A 96 -13.66 -6.62 3.37
N GLN A 97 -12.92 -5.50 3.34
CA GLN A 97 -12.54 -4.85 2.07
C GLN A 97 -11.72 -5.75 1.15
N ILE A 98 -10.85 -6.57 1.74
CA ILE A 98 -10.07 -7.57 1.01
C ILE A 98 -10.99 -8.68 0.47
N GLN A 99 -12.09 -9.01 1.17
CA GLN A 99 -13.05 -10.04 0.78
C GLN A 99 -14.11 -9.56 -0.23
N ASP A 100 -14.45 -8.28 -0.24
CA ASP A 100 -15.46 -7.70 -1.14
C ASP A 100 -14.91 -7.46 -2.58
N GLU A 101 -13.60 -7.53 -2.81
CA GLU A 101 -13.03 -7.65 -4.15
C GLU A 101 -13.22 -9.08 -4.63
N ASP A 102 -14.21 -9.31 -5.50
CA ASP A 102 -14.57 -10.55 -6.18
C ASP A 102 -13.84 -11.79 -5.62
N VAL A 103 -14.46 -12.41 -4.64
CA VAL A 103 -14.04 -13.71 -4.14
C VAL A 103 -14.38 -14.75 -5.19
N SER A 104 -13.62 -14.77 -6.27
CA SER A 104 -13.40 -16.05 -6.92
C SER A 104 -12.67 -16.91 -5.89
N ASN A 105 -13.17 -18.07 -5.59
CA ASN A 105 -12.55 -19.09 -4.72
C ASN A 105 -11.26 -19.63 -5.38
N ASP A 106 -10.43 -18.72 -5.89
CA ASP A 106 -9.23 -18.99 -6.62
C ASP A 106 -8.05 -19.09 -5.63
N TYR A 107 -7.16 -20.03 -5.88
CA TYR A 107 -5.90 -20.25 -5.18
C TYR A 107 -5.12 -18.94 -4.97
N TYR A 108 -5.09 -18.04 -5.95
CA TYR A 108 -4.49 -16.71 -5.85
C TYR A 108 -5.07 -15.82 -4.75
N THR A 109 -6.39 -15.86 -4.56
CA THR A 109 -7.05 -15.09 -3.49
C THR A 109 -6.63 -15.56 -2.12
N LEU A 110 -6.53 -16.87 -1.90
CA LEU A 110 -6.05 -17.43 -0.64
C LEU A 110 -4.58 -17.11 -0.38
N GLU A 111 -3.72 -17.17 -1.40
CA GLU A 111 -2.30 -16.85 -1.25
C GLU A 111 -2.05 -15.39 -0.91
N ARG A 112 -2.73 -14.45 -1.58
CA ARG A 112 -2.58 -13.01 -1.28
C ARG A 112 -3.08 -12.64 0.12
N LEU A 113 -4.17 -13.27 0.59
CA LEU A 113 -4.69 -13.07 1.94
C LEU A 113 -3.75 -13.67 2.99
N ASN A 114 -3.19 -14.84 2.72
CA ASN A 114 -2.18 -15.46 3.57
C ASN A 114 -0.91 -14.59 3.64
N LEU A 115 -0.46 -14.02 2.52
CA LEU A 115 0.66 -13.10 2.48
C LEU A 115 0.38 -11.86 3.35
N LEU A 116 -0.78 -11.22 3.18
CA LEU A 116 -1.18 -10.06 3.98
C LEU A 116 -1.18 -10.40 5.48
N THR A 117 -1.84 -11.49 5.87
CA THR A 117 -1.88 -11.95 7.26
C THR A 117 -0.49 -12.18 7.81
N LYS A 118 0.36 -12.87 7.06
CA LYS A 118 1.73 -13.18 7.49
C LYS A 118 2.59 -11.94 7.67
N LEU A 119 2.53 -10.99 6.75
CA LEU A 119 3.27 -9.73 6.85
C LEU A 119 2.86 -8.92 8.10
N ILE A 120 1.56 -8.95 8.47
CA ILE A 120 1.06 -8.27 9.67
C ILE A 120 1.51 -9.02 10.93
N GLU A 121 1.38 -10.34 10.96
CA GLU A 121 1.81 -11.18 12.09
C GLU A 121 3.30 -11.05 12.39
N ASP A 122 4.14 -11.05 11.35
CA ASP A 122 5.59 -10.89 11.47
C ASP A 122 6.00 -9.44 11.79
N GLY A 123 5.03 -8.52 11.87
CA GLY A 123 5.27 -7.10 12.13
C GLY A 123 6.08 -6.41 11.01
N ILE A 124 6.04 -6.96 9.80
CA ILE A 124 6.63 -6.34 8.60
C ILE A 124 5.70 -5.26 8.06
N LEU A 125 4.38 -5.51 8.08
CA LEU A 125 3.35 -4.60 7.60
C LEU A 125 2.50 -4.04 8.74
N ASP A 126 2.36 -2.71 8.79
CA ASP A 126 1.39 -1.99 9.63
C ASP A 126 0.44 -1.20 8.74
N ILE A 127 -0.88 -1.41 8.89
CA ILE A 127 -1.92 -0.71 8.14
C ILE A 127 -2.76 0.12 9.09
N LYS A 128 -2.87 1.42 8.80
CA LYS A 128 -3.74 2.36 9.50
C LYS A 128 -4.82 2.89 8.58
N LEU A 129 -6.01 3.11 9.15
CA LEU A 129 -7.12 3.69 8.42
C LEU A 129 -7.19 5.18 8.71
N ALA A 130 -7.30 6.00 7.65
CA ALA A 130 -7.52 7.43 7.73
C ALA A 130 -8.87 7.81 7.12
N TYR A 131 -9.54 8.76 7.73
CA TYR A 131 -10.74 9.40 7.21
C TYR A 131 -10.69 10.90 7.53
N THR A 132 -11.43 11.69 6.80
CA THR A 132 -11.60 13.12 7.09
C THR A 132 -12.98 13.36 7.68
N GLU A 133 -13.05 14.27 8.66
CA GLU A 133 -14.31 14.70 9.25
C GLU A 133 -14.45 16.22 9.04
N ASN A 134 -15.57 16.64 8.47
CA ASN A 134 -15.87 18.04 8.27
C ASN A 134 -17.38 18.27 8.43
N ASN A 135 -17.77 19.17 9.35
CA ASN A 135 -19.16 19.57 9.60
C ASN A 135 -20.14 18.40 9.80
N GLY A 136 -19.70 17.32 10.49
CA GLY A 136 -20.52 16.12 10.73
C GLY A 136 -20.65 15.19 9.54
N GLY A 137 -19.95 15.45 8.44
CA GLY A 137 -19.79 14.56 7.30
C GLY A 137 -18.41 13.91 7.30
N ILE A 138 -18.32 12.68 6.77
CA ILE A 138 -17.07 11.95 6.64
C ILE A 138 -16.67 11.94 5.19
N GLY A 139 -15.46 12.45 4.94
CA GLY A 139 -14.85 12.46 3.63
C GLY A 139 -13.83 11.32 3.46
N MET A 140 -13.53 11.02 2.21
CA MET A 140 -12.50 10.06 1.83
C MET A 140 -11.10 10.70 1.99
N TYR A 141 -10.20 9.97 2.63
CA TYR A 141 -8.77 10.25 2.55
C TYR A 141 -8.28 9.77 1.17
N HIS A 142 -7.82 10.68 0.30
CA HIS A 142 -7.60 10.38 -1.11
C HIS A 142 -6.17 10.70 -1.59
N GLU A 143 -5.19 10.52 -0.71
CA GLU A 143 -3.78 10.64 -1.08
C GLU A 143 -3.32 9.47 -1.94
N LYS A 144 -2.23 9.70 -2.70
CA LYS A 144 -1.50 8.67 -3.44
C LYS A 144 -0.03 9.03 -3.45
N MET A 145 0.58 8.89 -2.27
CA MET A 145 1.97 9.24 -2.03
C MET A 145 2.72 8.05 -1.43
N GLY A 146 3.96 7.86 -1.83
CA GLY A 146 4.84 6.86 -1.25
C GLY A 146 6.22 7.41 -0.94
N LEU A 147 6.86 6.83 0.07
CA LEU A 147 8.24 7.08 0.46
C LEU A 147 8.94 5.74 0.65
N MET A 148 10.06 5.55 -0.01
CA MET A 148 10.95 4.41 0.22
C MET A 148 12.31 4.93 0.67
N GLU A 149 12.95 4.23 1.59
CA GLU A 149 14.25 4.59 2.14
C GLU A 149 15.17 3.37 2.11
N ASP A 150 16.42 3.57 1.70
CA ASP A 150 17.46 2.55 1.73
C ASP A 150 18.28 2.62 3.03
N SER A 151 19.16 1.64 3.24
CA SER A 151 20.04 1.57 4.42
C SER A 151 21.06 2.69 4.51
N SER A 152 21.28 3.45 3.44
CA SER A 152 22.19 4.59 3.38
C SER A 152 21.48 5.92 3.68
N GLY A 153 20.15 5.90 3.86
CA GLY A 153 19.33 7.08 4.11
C GLY A 153 18.91 7.83 2.84
N ASN A 154 19.12 7.26 1.66
CA ASN A 154 18.56 7.83 0.44
C ASN A 154 17.05 7.57 0.40
N ILE A 155 16.31 8.57 -0.08
CA ILE A 155 14.85 8.54 -0.13
C ILE A 155 14.40 8.68 -1.57
N VAL A 156 13.49 7.79 -1.97
CA VAL A 156 12.66 7.91 -3.16
C VAL A 156 11.25 8.25 -2.71
N ALA A 157 10.79 9.45 -3.06
CA ALA A 157 9.42 9.88 -2.87
C ALA A 157 8.68 9.78 -4.19
N PHE A 158 7.39 9.42 -4.17
CA PHE A 158 6.57 9.39 -5.36
C PHE A 158 5.12 9.76 -5.06
N SER A 159 4.46 10.35 -6.06
CA SER A 159 3.07 10.78 -5.98
C SER A 159 2.44 10.68 -7.36
N GLY A 160 1.12 10.64 -7.44
CA GLY A 160 0.40 10.56 -8.71
C GLY A 160 -1.05 10.13 -8.55
N SER A 161 -1.57 9.43 -9.54
CA SER A 161 -2.96 8.92 -9.50
C SER A 161 -3.06 7.49 -8.95
N MET A 162 -1.96 6.72 -8.95
CA MET A 162 -1.93 5.28 -8.70
C MET A 162 -2.27 4.92 -7.26
N ASN A 163 -3.34 4.16 -7.08
CA ASN A 163 -3.68 3.49 -5.82
C ASN A 163 -2.84 2.23 -5.59
N GLU A 164 -2.92 1.66 -4.40
CA GLU A 164 -2.27 0.39 -4.06
C GLU A 164 -3.21 -0.77 -4.35
N SER A 165 -3.36 -1.09 -5.64
CA SER A 165 -4.17 -2.22 -6.14
C SER A 165 -3.57 -2.77 -7.43
N ALA A 166 -3.77 -4.06 -7.72
CA ALA A 166 -3.34 -4.68 -8.97
C ALA A 166 -3.97 -3.98 -10.18
N THR A 167 -5.25 -3.62 -10.10
CA THR A 167 -5.94 -2.87 -11.16
C THR A 167 -5.26 -1.55 -11.48
N ALA A 168 -4.78 -0.80 -10.46
CA ALA A 168 -4.06 0.44 -10.68
C ALA A 168 -2.67 0.20 -11.29
N MET A 169 -2.01 -0.91 -10.95
CA MET A 169 -0.67 -1.23 -11.44
C MET A 169 -0.66 -1.78 -12.86
N GLU A 170 -1.71 -2.53 -13.26
CA GLU A 170 -1.71 -3.32 -14.49
C GLU A 170 -2.78 -2.93 -15.52
N VAL A 171 -3.93 -2.41 -15.08
CA VAL A 171 -5.12 -2.23 -15.94
C VAL A 171 -5.43 -0.77 -16.22
N ASN A 172 -5.41 0.07 -15.18
CA ASN A 172 -5.73 1.49 -15.31
C ASN A 172 -4.57 2.26 -15.94
N TYR A 173 -4.90 3.37 -16.61
CA TYR A 173 -3.88 4.36 -16.99
C TYR A 173 -3.61 5.30 -15.82
N GLU A 174 -2.49 5.08 -15.15
CA GLU A 174 -2.09 5.81 -13.95
C GLU A 174 -0.72 6.46 -14.15
N THR A 175 -0.42 7.46 -13.32
CA THR A 175 0.87 8.16 -13.34
C THR A 175 1.54 8.12 -11.98
N ILE A 176 2.86 8.05 -11.98
CA ILE A 176 3.73 8.21 -10.81
C ILE A 176 4.81 9.22 -11.18
N ASP A 177 4.89 10.34 -10.46
CA ASP A 177 6.00 11.27 -10.48
C ASP A 177 6.96 10.93 -9.35
N VAL A 178 8.25 10.89 -9.63
CA VAL A 178 9.28 10.37 -8.73
C VAL A 178 10.31 11.45 -8.42
N PHE A 179 10.68 11.53 -7.14
CA PHE A 179 11.62 12.48 -6.58
C PHE A 179 12.69 11.73 -5.78
N CYS A 180 13.95 11.96 -6.08
CA CYS A 180 15.08 11.37 -5.38
C CYS A 180 15.77 12.41 -4.50
N SER A 181 16.27 11.97 -3.32
CA SER A 181 16.93 12.87 -2.36
C SER A 181 18.38 13.20 -2.69
N TRP A 182 18.94 12.62 -3.74
CA TRP A 182 20.32 12.84 -4.22
C TRP A 182 20.38 13.53 -5.57
#